data_93eb91d5c415507d47552c8d8edc4f42
#
_entry.id   93eb91d5c415507d47552c8d8edc4f42
#
_cell.length_a   1.000
_cell.length_b   1.000
_cell.length_c   1.000
_cell.angle_alpha   90.00
_cell.angle_beta   90.00
_cell.angle_gamma   90.00
#
_symmetry.space_group_name_H-M   'P 1'
#
loop_
_entity.id
_entity.type
_entity.pdbx_description
1 polymer ?
#
loop_
_entity_poly.entity_id
_entity_poly.type
_entity_poly.pdbx_seq_one_letter_code
_entity_poly.pdbx_strand_id
1 'polypeptide(L)'
;MTCAAFASEVQYSHLDPSARRKINVKIGLSEWGVMRQPFQAYYGQIKLSDVAIWEGYGKSLLDRNLRFYRGSTDVNNAMDDTITTSPEKFWYFNNGITILCDSLKKFPLNGADNSWGVFDCDGVSIVNGAQTVGVIWERARQRPGFFENSDARVHCRIISLASCPNGFDAEVTRATNTQNEIKHRDFSALDELQQNIAREMLLDGKRYAFKSGDPDPKGEDGCTIEEATIALACANEDISMAVSAKREIGSFWKDISKPPYTIIFNEKIGARDVWRSVVVLRAVEAALAAADYLAVDRGDQILVHGNRFILHSVFQDPEIQNYKNQSISETELIRAAESVTKRVFDEVAAAANKKYPGAYLQSLFKNAQKCKDLLIDGPLNKETSTQFEMLFRGEDG
;
A
#
# COMPACT_ATOMS: atom_id res chain seq x y z
N MET A 1 -5.66 -13.25 34.89
CA MET A 1 -4.49 -12.34 34.72
C MET A 1 -3.54 -13.00 33.74
N THR A 2 -3.47 -12.58 32.48
CA THR A 2 -2.30 -12.92 31.60
C THR A 2 -2.56 -12.71 30.10
N CYS A 3 -3.66 -12.07 29.72
CA CYS A 3 -3.88 -11.73 28.28
C CYS A 3 -3.38 -10.33 27.86
N ALA A 4 -3.08 -9.44 28.82
CA ALA A 4 -2.65 -8.07 28.49
C ALA A 4 -1.13 -7.92 28.24
N ALA A 5 -0.31 -8.83 28.75
CA ALA A 5 1.15 -8.78 28.60
C ALA A 5 1.62 -9.28 27.20
N PHE A 6 0.86 -10.14 26.54
CA PHE A 6 1.22 -10.66 25.21
C PHE A 6 0.96 -9.66 24.07
N ALA A 7 0.01 -8.76 24.24
CA ALA A 7 -0.32 -7.75 23.21
C ALA A 7 0.73 -6.63 23.13
N SER A 8 1.45 -6.34 24.22
CA SER A 8 2.47 -5.28 24.23
C SER A 8 3.81 -5.69 23.64
N GLU A 9 4.21 -6.97 23.74
CA GLU A 9 5.45 -7.46 23.13
C GLU A 9 5.37 -7.57 21.60
N VAL A 10 4.18 -7.82 21.05
CA VAL A 10 3.98 -7.93 19.59
C VAL A 10 4.04 -6.57 18.89
N GLN A 11 3.72 -5.47 19.57
CA GLN A 11 3.77 -4.12 18.99
C GLN A 11 5.19 -3.56 18.83
N TYR A 12 6.15 -3.97 19.67
CA TYR A 12 7.52 -3.43 19.63
C TYR A 12 8.44 -4.10 18.61
N SER A 13 8.12 -5.28 18.10
CA SER A 13 8.96 -6.00 17.13
C SER A 13 8.98 -5.38 15.73
N HIS A 14 8.10 -4.41 15.43
CA HIS A 14 8.03 -3.73 14.14
C HIS A 14 8.88 -2.44 14.07
N LEU A 15 9.48 -2.01 15.18
CA LEU A 15 10.09 -0.67 15.27
C LEU A 15 11.56 -0.59 14.86
N ASP A 16 12.28 -1.71 14.74
CA ASP A 16 13.69 -1.74 14.34
C ASP A 16 13.98 -2.90 13.37
N PRO A 17 14.42 -2.64 12.13
CA PRO A 17 14.82 -3.70 11.20
C PRO A 17 16.01 -4.52 11.70
N SER A 18 16.90 -3.94 12.50
CA SER A 18 18.03 -4.64 13.13
C SER A 18 17.58 -5.46 14.36
N ALA A 19 16.45 -5.11 14.97
CA ALA A 19 15.84 -5.80 16.10
C ALA A 19 14.79 -6.85 15.66
N ARG A 20 14.65 -7.15 14.36
CA ARG A 20 13.79 -8.24 13.90
C ARG A 20 14.24 -9.53 14.55
N ARG A 21 13.40 -10.07 15.43
CA ARG A 21 13.62 -11.38 16.04
C ARG A 21 13.70 -12.39 14.91
N LYS A 22 14.89 -12.91 14.62
CA LYS A 22 15.07 -13.96 13.60
C LYS A 22 14.22 -15.16 13.99
N ILE A 23 13.27 -15.50 13.15
CA ILE A 23 12.39 -16.65 13.39
C ILE A 23 13.06 -17.87 12.84
N ASN A 24 13.32 -18.84 13.71
CA ASN A 24 13.90 -20.12 13.32
C ASN A 24 12.82 -21.20 13.35
N VAL A 25 12.67 -21.91 12.24
CA VAL A 25 11.64 -22.94 12.09
C VAL A 25 12.26 -24.22 11.55
N LYS A 26 11.94 -25.34 12.18
CA LYS A 26 12.22 -26.67 11.63
C LYS A 26 11.06 -27.09 10.74
N ILE A 27 11.34 -27.31 9.46
CA ILE A 27 10.35 -27.63 8.44
C ILE A 27 10.54 -29.06 7.98
N GLY A 28 9.52 -29.88 8.18
CA GLY A 28 9.47 -31.25 7.66
C GLY A 28 8.88 -31.28 6.25
N LEU A 29 9.59 -31.83 5.28
CA LEU A 29 9.07 -32.05 3.94
C LEU A 29 9.04 -33.52 3.61
N SER A 30 7.93 -33.98 3.05
CA SER A 30 7.83 -35.28 2.40
C SER A 30 7.97 -35.13 0.89
N GLU A 31 8.41 -36.20 0.24
CA GLU A 31 8.64 -36.25 -1.22
C GLU A 31 9.44 -35.02 -1.69
N TRP A 32 10.56 -34.76 -0.98
CA TRP A 32 11.33 -33.57 -1.20
C TRP A 32 12.35 -33.73 -2.34
N GLY A 33 12.64 -32.59 -3.00
CA GLY A 33 13.69 -32.44 -3.99
C GLY A 33 14.55 -31.23 -3.74
N VAL A 34 15.65 -31.10 -4.50
CA VAL A 34 16.58 -29.98 -4.40
C VAL A 34 16.89 -29.38 -5.78
N MET A 35 16.80 -28.07 -5.87
CA MET A 35 17.37 -27.26 -6.94
C MET A 35 18.72 -26.72 -6.46
N ARG A 36 19.81 -26.96 -7.21
CA ARG A 36 21.16 -26.57 -6.82
C ARG A 36 21.70 -25.36 -7.59
N GLN A 37 21.17 -25.10 -8.78
CA GLN A 37 21.63 -24.04 -9.68
C GLN A 37 20.46 -23.13 -10.07
N PRO A 38 20.62 -21.81 -10.18
CA PRO A 38 21.80 -21.03 -9.79
C PRO A 38 21.95 -20.91 -8.27
N PHE A 39 20.86 -21.03 -7.50
CA PHE A 39 20.83 -20.92 -6.04
C PHE A 39 20.14 -22.13 -5.42
N GLN A 40 20.53 -22.44 -4.19
CA GLN A 40 20.01 -23.61 -3.49
C GLN A 40 18.57 -23.38 -3.02
N ALA A 41 17.67 -24.26 -3.44
CA ALA A 41 16.29 -24.32 -2.97
C ALA A 41 15.85 -25.78 -2.79
N TYR A 42 14.95 -25.99 -1.84
CA TYR A 42 14.30 -27.28 -1.61
C TYR A 42 12.81 -27.15 -1.88
N TYR A 43 12.19 -28.24 -2.29
CA TYR A 43 10.75 -28.31 -2.51
C TYR A 43 10.22 -29.67 -2.07
N GLY A 44 8.93 -29.71 -1.74
CA GLY A 44 8.27 -30.92 -1.29
C GLY A 44 6.86 -30.65 -0.83
N GLN A 45 6.32 -31.58 -0.05
CA GLN A 45 5.00 -31.46 0.54
C GLN A 45 5.13 -31.26 2.04
N ILE A 46 4.37 -30.29 2.59
CA ILE A 46 4.26 -30.07 4.02
C ILE A 46 2.84 -30.39 4.51
N LYS A 47 2.72 -31.02 5.68
CA LYS A 47 1.42 -31.28 6.29
C LYS A 47 0.78 -29.96 6.77
N LEU A 48 -0.53 -29.84 6.64
CA LEU A 48 -1.25 -28.66 7.15
C LEU A 48 -1.16 -28.57 8.67
N SER A 49 -1.03 -29.69 9.39
CA SER A 49 -0.75 -29.72 10.84
C SER A 49 0.53 -28.98 11.21
N ASP A 50 1.59 -29.12 10.40
CA ASP A 50 2.86 -28.46 10.66
C ASP A 50 2.77 -26.96 10.38
N VAL A 51 2.04 -26.56 9.32
CA VAL A 51 1.75 -25.14 9.02
C VAL A 51 0.89 -24.50 10.09
N ALA A 52 -0.06 -25.25 10.66
CA ALA A 52 -0.93 -24.75 11.73
C ALA A 52 -0.13 -24.36 12.99
N ILE A 53 0.92 -25.12 13.33
CA ILE A 53 1.78 -24.81 14.47
C ILE A 53 2.53 -23.49 14.32
N TRP A 54 2.77 -23.05 13.07
CA TRP A 54 3.45 -21.78 12.81
C TRP A 54 2.66 -20.54 13.25
N GLU A 55 1.38 -20.70 13.58
CA GLU A 55 0.59 -19.62 14.20
C GLU A 55 1.27 -19.04 15.43
N GLY A 56 1.99 -19.87 16.20
CA GLY A 56 2.75 -19.44 17.39
C GLY A 56 3.83 -18.39 17.10
N TYR A 57 4.29 -18.26 15.86
CA TYR A 57 5.23 -17.22 15.44
C TYR A 57 4.52 -15.94 15.00
N GLY A 58 3.21 -15.98 14.84
CA GLY A 58 2.37 -14.85 14.49
C GLY A 58 2.64 -14.25 13.12
N LYS A 59 2.23 -13.00 12.96
CA LYS A 59 2.37 -12.25 11.69
C LYS A 59 3.82 -12.01 11.27
N SER A 60 4.78 -12.16 12.17
CA SER A 60 6.20 -11.95 11.87
C SER A 60 6.74 -12.90 10.80
N LEU A 61 6.14 -14.09 10.64
CA LEU A 61 6.45 -14.98 9.51
C LEU A 61 6.04 -14.40 8.14
N LEU A 62 5.16 -13.41 8.11
CA LEU A 62 4.62 -12.79 6.91
C LEU A 62 5.21 -11.40 6.64
N ASP A 63 6.22 -10.97 7.40
CA ASP A 63 6.76 -9.60 7.33
C ASP A 63 7.28 -9.21 5.95
N ARG A 64 7.86 -10.16 5.21
CA ARG A 64 8.30 -9.96 3.81
C ARG A 64 7.21 -10.27 2.79
N ASN A 65 6.00 -10.65 3.22
CA ASN A 65 4.90 -10.91 2.29
C ASN A 65 4.26 -9.58 1.85
N LEU A 66 3.91 -9.48 0.57
CA LEU A 66 3.23 -8.31 0.01
C LEU A 66 1.76 -8.23 0.43
N ARG A 67 1.20 -9.33 0.93
CA ARG A 67 -0.22 -9.45 1.27
C ARG A 67 -0.39 -10.06 2.64
N PHE A 68 -1.25 -9.47 3.44
CA PHE A 68 -1.78 -10.11 4.64
C PHE A 68 -3.00 -10.98 4.31
N TYR A 69 -3.31 -11.89 5.21
CA TYR A 69 -4.57 -12.63 5.16
C TYR A 69 -5.77 -11.68 5.24
N ARG A 70 -6.65 -11.74 4.24
CA ARG A 70 -7.79 -10.80 4.09
C ARG A 70 -9.08 -11.23 4.80
N GLY A 71 -9.04 -12.27 5.63
CA GLY A 71 -10.25 -12.82 6.26
C GLY A 71 -11.14 -13.54 5.24
N SER A 72 -12.47 -13.44 5.42
CA SER A 72 -13.44 -14.11 4.55
C SER A 72 -13.44 -13.48 3.16
N THR A 73 -12.99 -14.23 2.16
CA THR A 73 -13.10 -13.96 0.72
C THR A 73 -13.57 -15.22 0.03
N ASP A 74 -14.14 -15.12 -1.17
CA ASP A 74 -14.59 -16.30 -1.93
C ASP A 74 -13.49 -17.34 -2.09
N VAL A 75 -12.23 -16.90 -2.34
CA VAL A 75 -11.06 -17.76 -2.46
C VAL A 75 -10.73 -18.45 -1.13
N ASN A 76 -10.77 -17.71 -0.02
CA ASN A 76 -10.47 -18.27 1.31
C ASN A 76 -11.57 -19.26 1.75
N ASN A 77 -12.83 -18.97 1.44
CA ASN A 77 -13.94 -19.86 1.71
C ASN A 77 -13.82 -21.17 0.89
N ALA A 78 -13.45 -21.09 -0.39
CA ALA A 78 -13.23 -22.28 -1.22
C ALA A 78 -12.05 -23.13 -0.72
N MET A 79 -10.98 -22.52 -0.23
CA MET A 79 -9.86 -23.24 0.41
C MET A 79 -10.32 -23.92 1.70
N ASP A 80 -11.07 -23.24 2.54
CA ASP A 80 -11.58 -23.77 3.80
C ASP A 80 -12.57 -24.91 3.58
N ASP A 81 -13.45 -24.80 2.59
CA ASP A 81 -14.33 -25.87 2.15
C ASP A 81 -13.53 -27.11 1.69
N THR A 82 -12.45 -26.91 0.91
CA THR A 82 -11.59 -28.02 0.48
C THR A 82 -10.91 -28.69 1.66
N ILE A 83 -10.36 -27.94 2.60
CA ILE A 83 -9.74 -28.48 3.83
C ILE A 83 -10.74 -29.30 4.63
N THR A 84 -12.01 -28.89 4.65
CA THR A 84 -13.05 -29.50 5.47
C THR A 84 -13.67 -30.74 4.80
N THR A 85 -13.91 -30.67 3.49
CA THR A 85 -14.71 -31.68 2.77
C THR A 85 -13.87 -32.68 1.98
N SER A 86 -12.68 -32.30 1.52
CA SER A 86 -11.84 -33.10 0.65
C SER A 86 -10.33 -32.77 0.88
N PRO A 87 -9.83 -32.96 2.13
CA PRO A 87 -8.48 -32.55 2.51
C PRO A 87 -7.36 -33.20 1.66
N GLU A 88 -7.59 -34.42 1.14
CA GLU A 88 -6.67 -35.12 0.25
C GLU A 88 -6.48 -34.44 -1.10
N LYS A 89 -7.43 -33.56 -1.50
CA LYS A 89 -7.36 -32.79 -2.76
C LYS A 89 -6.69 -31.42 -2.58
N PHE A 90 -6.42 -31.01 -1.37
CA PHE A 90 -5.92 -29.66 -1.08
C PHE A 90 -4.58 -29.38 -1.81
N TRP A 91 -3.71 -30.38 -1.90
CA TRP A 91 -2.45 -30.27 -2.64
C TRP A 91 -2.65 -29.94 -4.13
N TYR A 92 -3.69 -30.48 -4.76
CA TYR A 92 -3.98 -30.29 -6.19
C TYR A 92 -4.60 -28.95 -6.50
N PHE A 93 -5.33 -28.36 -5.53
CA PHE A 93 -6.13 -27.16 -5.72
C PHE A 93 -5.45 -25.91 -5.18
N ASN A 94 -4.28 -26.04 -4.53
CA ASN A 94 -3.59 -24.94 -3.89
C ASN A 94 -2.24 -24.64 -4.53
N ASN A 95 -1.92 -23.37 -4.72
CA ASN A 95 -0.67 -22.90 -5.34
C ASN A 95 0.58 -23.10 -4.48
N GLY A 96 0.43 -23.52 -3.21
CA GLY A 96 1.56 -23.80 -2.34
C GLY A 96 2.03 -22.59 -1.52
N ILE A 97 3.14 -22.84 -0.80
CA ILE A 97 3.80 -21.88 0.08
C ILE A 97 5.24 -21.70 -0.38
N THR A 98 5.71 -20.45 -0.49
CA THR A 98 7.13 -20.15 -0.74
C THR A 98 7.73 -19.46 0.46
N ILE A 99 8.82 -20.01 0.95
CA ILE A 99 9.55 -19.59 2.13
C ILE A 99 10.94 -19.12 1.71
N LEU A 100 11.36 -17.96 2.21
CA LEU A 100 12.75 -17.52 2.22
C LEU A 100 13.34 -17.75 3.62
N CYS A 101 14.62 -18.10 3.68
CA CYS A 101 15.37 -18.15 4.93
C CYS A 101 16.79 -17.63 4.71
N ASP A 102 17.36 -16.99 5.75
CA ASP A 102 18.73 -16.47 5.69
C ASP A 102 19.74 -17.61 5.51
N SER A 103 19.55 -18.69 6.24
CA SER A 103 20.36 -19.91 6.12
C SER A 103 19.52 -21.17 6.37
N LEU A 104 20.00 -22.28 5.86
CA LEU A 104 19.31 -23.56 5.95
C LEU A 104 20.29 -24.70 6.20
N LYS A 105 20.00 -25.57 7.17
CA LYS A 105 20.70 -26.83 7.41
C LYS A 105 19.74 -27.98 7.25
N LYS A 106 20.07 -28.92 6.36
CA LYS A 106 19.35 -30.18 6.24
C LYS A 106 19.88 -31.19 7.26
N PHE A 107 19.00 -31.75 8.06
CA PHE A 107 19.37 -32.88 8.90
C PHE A 107 19.40 -34.16 8.05
N PRO A 108 20.50 -34.92 8.11
CA PRO A 108 20.57 -36.21 7.42
C PRO A 108 19.66 -37.20 8.14
N LEU A 109 18.51 -37.49 7.56
CA LEU A 109 17.69 -38.63 7.91
C LEU A 109 17.81 -39.60 6.72
N ASN A 110 18.41 -40.77 6.96
CA ASN A 110 18.54 -41.86 5.99
C ASN A 110 19.03 -41.49 4.56
N GLY A 111 20.26 -41.08 4.44
CA GLY A 111 21.16 -41.06 3.27
C GLY A 111 20.57 -40.68 1.89
N ALA A 112 19.95 -41.58 1.21
CA ALA A 112 19.45 -41.45 -0.16
C ALA A 112 17.91 -41.36 -0.27
N ASP A 113 17.18 -41.47 0.84
CA ASP A 113 15.73 -41.46 0.86
C ASP A 113 15.19 -40.01 0.91
N ASN A 114 14.47 -39.61 -0.14
CA ASN A 114 13.80 -38.30 -0.23
C ASN A 114 12.33 -38.34 0.27
N SER A 115 11.88 -39.45 0.81
CA SER A 115 10.50 -39.60 1.32
C SER A 115 10.21 -38.65 2.47
N TRP A 116 11.22 -38.32 3.31
CA TRP A 116 11.12 -37.39 4.39
C TRP A 116 12.45 -36.68 4.67
N GLY A 117 12.38 -35.38 4.94
CA GLY A 117 13.54 -34.57 5.35
C GLY A 117 13.17 -33.45 6.29
N VAL A 118 14.05 -33.11 7.25
CA VAL A 118 13.89 -31.99 8.16
C VAL A 118 14.91 -30.91 7.82
N PHE A 119 14.43 -29.69 7.66
CA PHE A 119 15.17 -28.52 7.29
C PHE A 119 15.12 -27.49 8.42
N ASP A 120 16.27 -27.19 9.01
CA ASP A 120 16.41 -26.16 10.06
C ASP A 120 16.70 -24.84 9.37
N CYS A 121 15.74 -23.92 9.43
CA CYS A 121 15.74 -22.67 8.68
C CYS A 121 15.86 -21.50 9.65
N ASP A 122 16.89 -20.66 9.45
CA ASP A 122 17.08 -19.43 10.21
C ASP A 122 16.54 -18.22 9.42
N GLY A 123 15.92 -17.27 10.12
CA GLY A 123 15.42 -16.04 9.51
C GLY A 123 14.29 -16.27 8.51
N VAL A 124 13.33 -17.12 8.89
CA VAL A 124 12.23 -17.57 8.01
C VAL A 124 11.24 -16.44 7.72
N SER A 125 10.84 -16.32 6.46
CA SER A 125 9.71 -15.48 6.02
C SER A 125 8.94 -16.16 4.90
N ILE A 126 7.62 -16.13 4.96
CA ILE A 126 6.71 -16.64 3.95
C ILE A 126 6.43 -15.52 2.95
N VAL A 127 6.90 -15.65 1.71
CA VAL A 127 6.76 -14.62 0.66
C VAL A 127 5.63 -14.89 -0.33
N ASN A 128 5.14 -16.13 -0.38
CA ASN A 128 3.94 -16.49 -1.15
C ASN A 128 3.14 -17.55 -0.38
N GLY A 129 1.79 -17.55 -0.55
CA GLY A 129 0.89 -18.47 0.14
C GLY A 129 0.36 -17.93 1.48
N ALA A 130 0.43 -16.62 1.75
CA ALA A 130 -0.10 -16.01 2.98
C ALA A 130 -1.59 -16.29 3.19
N GLN A 131 -2.41 -16.32 2.12
CA GLN A 131 -3.82 -16.68 2.21
C GLN A 131 -3.99 -18.15 2.62
N THR A 132 -3.24 -19.05 2.02
CA THR A 132 -3.21 -20.48 2.38
C THR A 132 -2.88 -20.68 3.85
N VAL A 133 -1.80 -20.04 4.31
CA VAL A 133 -1.37 -20.07 5.72
C VAL A 133 -2.43 -19.46 6.62
N GLY A 134 -3.01 -18.33 6.24
CA GLY A 134 -4.06 -17.65 7.00
C GLY A 134 -5.32 -18.51 7.18
N VAL A 135 -5.78 -19.20 6.13
CA VAL A 135 -6.92 -20.12 6.21
C VAL A 135 -6.61 -21.29 7.14
N ILE A 136 -5.41 -21.86 7.05
CA ILE A 136 -5.00 -22.97 7.93
C ILE A 136 -4.97 -22.51 9.40
N TRP A 137 -4.40 -21.34 9.68
CA TRP A 137 -4.35 -20.78 11.04
C TRP A 137 -5.75 -20.47 11.57
N GLU A 138 -6.61 -19.85 10.74
CA GLU A 138 -7.97 -19.55 11.14
C GLU A 138 -8.75 -20.82 11.48
N ARG A 139 -8.63 -21.87 10.68
CA ARG A 139 -9.26 -23.18 10.93
C ARG A 139 -8.72 -23.82 12.20
N ALA A 140 -7.41 -23.80 12.44
CA ALA A 140 -6.78 -24.33 13.65
C ALA A 140 -7.25 -23.59 14.91
N ARG A 141 -7.43 -22.27 14.81
CA ARG A 141 -7.93 -21.42 15.90
C ARG A 141 -9.40 -21.69 16.21
N GLN A 142 -10.23 -21.78 15.19
CA GLN A 142 -11.67 -22.06 15.34
C GLN A 142 -11.94 -23.46 15.89
N ARG A 143 -11.08 -24.44 15.52
CA ARG A 143 -11.24 -25.83 15.93
C ARG A 143 -9.88 -26.44 16.30
N PRO A 144 -9.42 -26.26 17.55
CA PRO A 144 -8.18 -26.87 18.01
C PRO A 144 -8.17 -28.38 17.78
N GLY A 145 -7.04 -28.92 17.33
CA GLY A 145 -6.90 -30.34 17.03
C GLY A 145 -7.44 -30.77 15.65
N PHE A 146 -8.04 -29.86 14.85
CA PHE A 146 -8.64 -30.20 13.56
C PHE A 146 -7.67 -30.93 12.62
N PHE A 147 -6.39 -30.59 12.62
CA PHE A 147 -5.38 -31.18 11.74
C PHE A 147 -4.64 -32.39 12.32
N GLU A 148 -4.90 -32.79 13.57
CA GLU A 148 -4.11 -33.88 14.23
C GLU A 148 -4.18 -35.21 13.49
N ASN A 149 -5.34 -35.53 12.90
CA ASN A 149 -5.57 -36.76 12.15
C ASN A 149 -5.71 -36.52 10.66
N SER A 150 -5.28 -35.35 10.14
CA SER A 150 -5.38 -35.01 8.73
C SER A 150 -4.04 -35.25 8.02
N ASP A 151 -4.09 -35.99 6.92
CA ASP A 151 -2.96 -36.12 5.99
C ASP A 151 -2.96 -35.05 4.88
N ALA A 152 -3.78 -34.02 5.04
CA ALA A 152 -3.82 -32.90 4.11
C ALA A 152 -2.43 -32.24 4.00
N ARG A 153 -2.01 -31.99 2.77
CA ARG A 153 -0.68 -31.46 2.45
C ARG A 153 -0.79 -30.29 1.49
N VAL A 154 0.25 -29.48 1.48
CA VAL A 154 0.40 -28.39 0.52
C VAL A 154 1.83 -28.39 -0.03
N HIS A 155 1.98 -27.95 -1.28
CA HIS A 155 3.32 -27.77 -1.87
C HIS A 155 4.09 -26.68 -1.11
N CYS A 156 5.35 -26.95 -0.80
CA CYS A 156 6.23 -26.03 -0.10
C CYS A 156 7.56 -25.89 -0.85
N ARG A 157 8.01 -24.66 -1.02
CA ARG A 157 9.33 -24.30 -1.55
C ARG A 157 10.11 -23.53 -0.51
N ILE A 158 11.34 -23.93 -0.22
CA ILE A 158 12.25 -23.24 0.71
C ILE A 158 13.48 -22.78 -0.09
N ILE A 159 13.74 -21.48 -0.09
CA ILE A 159 14.87 -20.86 -0.79
C ILE A 159 15.82 -20.30 0.26
N SER A 160 17.09 -20.74 0.24
CA SER A 160 18.14 -20.22 1.09
C SER A 160 18.79 -18.99 0.45
N LEU A 161 18.85 -17.90 1.18
CA LEU A 161 19.48 -16.64 0.74
C LEU A 161 21.00 -16.63 0.94
N ALA A 162 21.56 -17.61 1.64
CA ALA A 162 22.97 -17.64 2.02
C ALA A 162 23.96 -17.51 0.84
N SER A 163 23.58 -17.95 -0.34
CA SER A 163 24.39 -17.88 -1.57
C SER A 163 23.77 -16.99 -2.66
N CYS A 164 22.73 -16.24 -2.34
CA CYS A 164 22.05 -15.37 -3.28
C CYS A 164 22.64 -13.96 -3.28
N PRO A 165 22.58 -13.25 -4.40
CA PRO A 165 22.98 -11.83 -4.46
C PRO A 165 22.04 -10.97 -3.62
N ASN A 166 22.52 -9.78 -3.20
CA ASN A 166 21.69 -8.81 -2.51
C ASN A 166 20.45 -8.42 -3.36
N GLY A 167 19.28 -8.35 -2.74
CA GLY A 167 18.03 -8.01 -3.40
C GLY A 167 17.30 -9.21 -4.04
N PHE A 168 17.87 -10.41 -4.05
CA PHE A 168 17.22 -11.58 -4.60
C PHE A 168 15.93 -11.96 -3.85
N ASP A 169 15.87 -11.70 -2.56
CA ASP A 169 14.65 -11.85 -1.75
C ASP A 169 13.49 -10.99 -2.28
N ALA A 170 13.77 -9.74 -2.66
CA ALA A 170 12.79 -8.85 -3.27
C ALA A 170 12.38 -9.33 -4.67
N GLU A 171 13.32 -9.84 -5.47
CA GLU A 171 13.03 -10.41 -6.80
C GLU A 171 12.11 -11.63 -6.70
N VAL A 172 12.41 -12.58 -5.81
CA VAL A 172 11.58 -13.77 -5.59
C VAL A 172 10.18 -13.36 -5.11
N THR A 173 10.12 -12.46 -4.14
CA THR A 173 8.85 -11.96 -3.61
C THR A 173 8.01 -11.31 -4.71
N ARG A 174 8.62 -10.48 -5.54
CA ARG A 174 7.95 -9.86 -6.69
C ARG A 174 7.47 -10.91 -7.69
N ALA A 175 8.36 -11.80 -8.15
CA ALA A 175 8.05 -12.78 -9.17
C ALA A 175 6.93 -13.75 -8.75
N THR A 176 6.99 -14.27 -7.52
CA THR A 176 6.01 -15.24 -7.02
C THR A 176 4.64 -14.61 -6.74
N ASN A 177 4.60 -13.33 -6.48
CA ASN A 177 3.35 -12.61 -6.25
C ASN A 177 2.74 -12.01 -7.53
N THR A 178 3.51 -11.76 -8.59
CA THR A 178 3.00 -11.26 -9.88
C THR A 178 2.10 -12.29 -10.60
N GLN A 179 2.26 -13.57 -10.30
CA GLN A 179 1.46 -14.65 -10.88
C GLN A 179 0.01 -14.72 -10.36
N ASN A 180 -0.27 -14.09 -9.22
CA ASN A 180 -1.62 -13.92 -8.69
C ASN A 180 -1.97 -12.44 -8.87
N GLU A 181 -3.09 -12.05 -9.42
CA GLU A 181 -3.53 -10.64 -9.64
C GLU A 181 -3.12 -9.65 -8.53
N ILE A 182 -1.82 -9.30 -8.49
CA ILE A 182 -1.28 -8.29 -7.56
C ILE A 182 -1.64 -6.94 -8.15
N LYS A 183 -2.34 -6.14 -7.40
CA LYS A 183 -2.41 -4.72 -7.69
C LYS A 183 -0.99 -4.15 -7.57
N HIS A 184 -0.55 -3.40 -8.56
CA HIS A 184 0.81 -2.80 -8.57
C HIS A 184 1.18 -2.09 -7.25
N ARG A 185 0.19 -1.56 -6.51
CA ARG A 185 0.40 -0.94 -5.19
C ARG A 185 1.03 -1.86 -4.14
N ASP A 186 0.85 -3.18 -4.29
CA ASP A 186 1.36 -4.13 -3.30
C ASP A 186 2.90 -4.16 -3.29
N PHE A 187 3.54 -3.69 -4.36
CA PHE A 187 5.00 -3.56 -4.42
C PHE A 187 5.54 -2.43 -3.53
N SER A 188 4.74 -1.44 -3.18
CA SER A 188 5.14 -0.40 -2.23
C SER A 188 5.43 -0.95 -0.83
N ALA A 189 4.91 -2.13 -0.49
CA ALA A 189 5.22 -2.81 0.77
C ALA A 189 6.70 -3.22 0.91
N LEU A 190 7.43 -3.28 -0.22
CA LEU A 190 8.87 -3.57 -0.24
C LEU A 190 9.74 -2.32 -0.07
N ASP A 191 9.16 -1.13 -0.18
CA ASP A 191 9.88 0.13 -0.04
C ASP A 191 10.14 0.45 1.44
N GLU A 192 11.41 0.62 1.80
CA GLU A 192 11.81 1.01 3.15
C GLU A 192 11.25 2.38 3.56
N LEU A 193 11.08 3.31 2.60
CA LEU A 193 10.48 4.61 2.86
C LEU A 193 9.04 4.46 3.37
N GLN A 194 8.24 3.58 2.76
CA GLN A 194 6.85 3.33 3.21
C GLN A 194 6.82 2.72 4.61
N GLN A 195 7.78 1.83 4.92
CA GLN A 195 7.91 1.25 6.26
C GLN A 195 8.32 2.32 7.29
N ASN A 196 9.17 3.27 6.91
CA ASN A 196 9.58 4.37 7.78
C ASN A 196 8.41 5.33 8.05
N ILE A 197 7.68 5.73 7.00
CA ILE A 197 6.47 6.55 7.12
C ILE A 197 5.46 5.88 8.07
N ALA A 198 5.24 4.56 7.91
CA ALA A 198 4.32 3.83 8.78
C ALA A 198 4.75 3.84 10.26
N ARG A 199 6.06 3.69 10.51
CA ARG A 199 6.60 3.75 11.88
C ARG A 199 6.46 5.13 12.50
N GLU A 200 6.80 6.18 11.76
CA GLU A 200 6.69 7.56 12.23
C GLU A 200 5.22 7.94 12.49
N MET A 201 4.29 7.59 11.59
CA MET A 201 2.87 7.82 11.81
C MET A 201 2.34 7.10 13.06
N LEU A 202 2.83 5.89 13.31
CA LEU A 202 2.43 5.14 14.51
C LEU A 202 2.89 5.83 15.80
N LEU A 203 4.07 6.47 15.80
CA LEU A 203 4.55 7.27 16.93
C LEU A 203 3.65 8.50 17.19
N ASP A 204 3.05 9.07 16.15
CA ASP A 204 2.08 10.15 16.24
C ASP A 204 0.62 9.63 16.47
N GLY A 205 0.46 8.33 16.81
CA GLY A 205 -0.83 7.69 17.10
C GLY A 205 -1.70 7.43 15.87
N LYS A 206 -1.14 7.51 14.66
CA LYS A 206 -1.85 7.33 13.40
C LYS A 206 -1.42 6.03 12.69
N ARG A 207 -2.33 5.42 11.96
CA ARG A 207 -2.05 4.23 11.14
C ARG A 207 -1.88 4.59 9.68
N TYR A 208 -0.90 3.97 9.04
CA TYR A 208 -0.67 4.07 7.60
C TYR A 208 -0.88 2.70 6.95
N ALA A 209 -2.01 2.53 6.24
CA ALA A 209 -2.35 1.30 5.55
C ALA A 209 -1.69 1.29 4.15
N PHE A 210 -0.49 0.73 4.05
CA PHE A 210 0.27 0.66 2.81
C PHE A 210 0.42 -0.77 2.27
N LYS A 211 0.14 -1.79 3.08
CA LYS A 211 0.15 -3.19 2.65
C LYS A 211 -1.26 -3.65 2.27
N SER A 212 -1.34 -4.57 1.32
CA SER A 212 -2.61 -5.20 0.97
C SER A 212 -3.13 -6.04 2.14
N GLY A 213 -4.35 -5.74 2.59
CA GLY A 213 -4.97 -6.39 3.74
C GLY A 213 -4.79 -5.64 5.06
N ASP A 214 -4.02 -4.54 5.10
CA ASP A 214 -4.09 -3.63 6.23
C ASP A 214 -5.52 -3.11 6.37
N PRO A 215 -6.07 -3.04 7.59
CA PRO A 215 -7.38 -2.42 7.80
C PRO A 215 -7.29 -0.93 7.47
N ASP A 216 -8.23 -0.44 6.65
CA ASP A 216 -8.29 0.96 6.27
C ASP A 216 -8.55 1.83 7.51
N PRO A 217 -7.65 2.77 7.85
CA PRO A 217 -7.87 3.71 8.95
C PRO A 217 -9.05 4.63 8.61
N LYS A 218 -9.83 5.01 9.62
CA LYS A 218 -10.97 5.92 9.43
C LYS A 218 -10.65 7.29 9.99
N GLY A 219 -11.03 8.33 9.24
CA GLY A 219 -10.94 9.71 9.72
C GLY A 219 -9.54 10.06 10.24
N GLU A 220 -9.47 10.48 11.50
CA GLU A 220 -8.23 10.92 12.15
C GLU A 220 -7.29 9.77 12.56
N ASP A 221 -7.75 8.52 12.49
CA ASP A 221 -6.92 7.36 12.89
C ASP A 221 -5.75 7.08 11.95
N GLY A 222 -5.71 7.72 10.77
CA GLY A 222 -4.63 7.53 9.81
C GLY A 222 -5.08 7.63 8.35
N CYS A 223 -4.29 7.08 7.42
CA CYS A 223 -4.58 7.13 5.99
C CYS A 223 -4.10 5.88 5.25
N THR A 224 -4.58 5.74 4.02
CA THR A 224 -4.13 4.70 3.09
C THR A 224 -3.01 5.23 2.18
N ILE A 225 -2.25 4.33 1.57
CA ILE A 225 -1.25 4.70 0.56
C ILE A 225 -1.89 5.32 -0.69
N GLU A 226 -3.13 4.95 -1.02
CA GLU A 226 -3.86 5.58 -2.10
C GLU A 226 -4.13 7.07 -1.81
N GLU A 227 -4.64 7.39 -0.62
CA GLU A 227 -4.85 8.78 -0.21
C GLU A 227 -3.53 9.56 -0.21
N ALA A 228 -2.47 8.98 0.35
CA ALA A 228 -1.14 9.57 0.34
C ALA A 228 -0.63 9.83 -1.08
N THR A 229 -0.76 8.85 -1.99
CA THR A 229 -0.35 8.99 -3.39
C THR A 229 -1.12 10.10 -4.10
N ILE A 230 -2.43 10.15 -3.93
CA ILE A 230 -3.28 11.19 -4.53
C ILE A 230 -2.88 12.57 -4.00
N ALA A 231 -2.76 12.69 -2.69
CA ALA A 231 -2.43 13.96 -2.05
C ALA A 231 -1.06 14.49 -2.51
N LEU A 232 -0.03 13.65 -2.45
CA LEU A 232 1.33 14.02 -2.87
C LEU A 232 1.44 14.28 -4.37
N ALA A 233 0.73 13.52 -5.20
CA ALA A 233 0.68 13.76 -6.65
C ALA A 233 0.03 15.11 -6.98
N CYS A 234 -1.05 15.48 -6.27
CA CYS A 234 -1.69 16.78 -6.47
C CYS A 234 -0.91 17.94 -5.82
N ALA A 235 -0.13 17.69 -4.77
CA ALA A 235 0.75 18.68 -4.16
C ALA A 235 2.03 18.95 -4.98
N ASN A 236 2.35 18.09 -5.95
CA ASN A 236 3.49 18.30 -6.84
C ASN A 236 3.26 19.50 -7.76
N GLU A 237 4.32 20.28 -8.05
CA GLU A 237 4.24 21.46 -8.92
C GLU A 237 3.85 21.10 -10.37
N ASP A 238 4.21 19.91 -10.84
CA ASP A 238 3.82 19.44 -12.18
C ASP A 238 2.40 18.85 -12.16
N ILE A 239 1.47 19.58 -12.76
CA ILE A 239 0.06 19.15 -12.94
C ILE A 239 -0.08 17.76 -13.58
N SER A 240 0.93 17.30 -14.32
CA SER A 240 0.89 15.98 -14.94
C SER A 240 0.78 14.85 -13.91
N MET A 241 1.26 15.06 -12.67
CA MET A 241 1.11 14.12 -11.56
C MET A 241 -0.37 14.01 -11.13
N ALA A 242 -1.05 15.13 -10.95
CA ALA A 242 -2.49 15.15 -10.60
C ALA A 242 -3.34 14.53 -11.73
N VAL A 243 -3.00 14.81 -12.99
CA VAL A 243 -3.65 14.20 -14.17
C VAL A 243 -3.44 12.69 -14.19
N SER A 244 -2.23 12.22 -13.87
CA SER A 244 -1.93 10.78 -13.78
C SER A 244 -2.71 10.11 -12.65
N ALA A 245 -2.80 10.74 -11.48
CA ALA A 245 -3.63 10.27 -10.37
C ALA A 245 -5.12 10.17 -10.74
N LYS A 246 -5.62 11.10 -11.59
CA LYS A 246 -7.00 11.07 -12.10
C LYS A 246 -7.23 9.99 -13.14
N ARG A 247 -6.24 9.73 -13.99
CA ARG A 247 -6.36 8.76 -15.08
C ARG A 247 -6.27 7.32 -14.60
N GLU A 248 -5.20 7.02 -13.86
CA GLU A 248 -4.83 5.67 -13.45
C GLU A 248 -3.84 5.75 -12.28
N ILE A 249 -4.36 5.77 -11.07
CA ILE A 249 -3.52 5.83 -9.87
C ILE A 249 -2.53 4.65 -9.80
N GLY A 250 -2.91 3.48 -10.32
CA GLY A 250 -2.05 2.30 -10.37
C GLY A 250 -0.75 2.51 -11.15
N SER A 251 -0.69 3.52 -12.02
CA SER A 251 0.52 3.85 -12.79
C SER A 251 1.69 4.29 -11.90
N PHE A 252 1.41 4.85 -10.71
CA PHE A 252 2.44 5.26 -9.75
C PHE A 252 3.21 4.06 -9.19
N TRP A 253 2.58 2.91 -9.06
CA TRP A 253 3.15 1.72 -8.42
C TRP A 253 3.65 0.66 -9.39
N LYS A 254 3.61 0.91 -10.72
CA LYS A 254 4.08 -0.05 -11.75
C LYS A 254 5.55 -0.41 -11.55
N ASP A 255 6.37 0.61 -11.23
CA ASP A 255 7.78 0.43 -10.89
C ASP A 255 8.16 1.43 -9.80
N ILE A 256 8.29 0.95 -8.56
CA ILE A 256 8.60 1.80 -7.40
C ILE A 256 10.04 2.36 -7.42
N SER A 257 10.90 1.89 -8.33
CA SER A 257 12.26 2.40 -8.50
C SER A 257 12.36 3.57 -9.48
N LYS A 258 11.24 3.96 -10.13
CA LYS A 258 11.20 4.97 -11.19
C LYS A 258 10.09 6.00 -11.01
N PRO A 259 10.18 7.14 -11.71
CA PRO A 259 9.04 8.03 -11.88
C PRO A 259 7.81 7.31 -12.47
N PRO A 260 6.59 7.65 -12.05
CA PRO A 260 6.24 8.79 -11.17
C PRO A 260 6.37 8.51 -9.65
N TYR A 261 6.59 7.25 -9.21
CA TYR A 261 6.65 6.89 -7.79
C TYR A 261 7.73 7.67 -7.04
N THR A 262 8.98 7.64 -7.54
CA THR A 262 10.14 8.28 -6.90
C THR A 262 10.07 9.81 -6.86
N ILE A 263 9.19 10.43 -7.66
CA ILE A 263 8.95 11.88 -7.60
C ILE A 263 8.16 12.23 -6.35
N ILE A 264 7.11 11.47 -6.04
CA ILE A 264 6.21 11.76 -4.91
C ILE A 264 6.64 11.10 -3.60
N PHE A 265 7.27 9.93 -3.68
CA PHE A 265 7.88 9.24 -2.54
C PHE A 265 9.39 9.26 -2.69
N ASN A 266 10.05 10.16 -1.99
CA ASN A 266 11.49 10.35 -1.99
C ASN A 266 11.99 10.63 -0.56
N GLU A 267 13.29 10.61 -0.33
CA GLU A 267 13.92 10.74 0.99
C GLU A 267 13.58 12.05 1.76
N LYS A 268 13.04 13.05 1.07
CA LYS A 268 12.62 14.32 1.69
C LYS A 268 11.21 14.28 2.27
N ILE A 269 10.44 13.24 1.96
CA ILE A 269 9.04 13.09 2.39
C ILE A 269 8.98 12.28 3.67
N GLY A 270 8.58 12.91 4.77
CA GLY A 270 8.32 12.27 6.06
C GLY A 270 6.83 11.97 6.30
N ALA A 271 6.55 11.24 7.37
CA ALA A 271 5.19 10.87 7.77
C ALA A 271 4.26 12.08 7.96
N ARG A 272 4.79 13.16 8.52
CA ARG A 272 4.03 14.39 8.74
C ARG A 272 3.67 15.11 7.44
N ASP A 273 4.57 15.10 6.45
CA ASP A 273 4.27 15.67 5.14
C ASP A 273 3.13 14.89 4.46
N VAL A 274 3.21 13.55 4.55
CA VAL A 274 2.16 12.66 4.04
C VAL A 274 0.84 12.94 4.73
N TRP A 275 0.82 12.96 6.07
CA TRP A 275 -0.40 13.19 6.83
C TRP A 275 -1.03 14.54 6.50
N ARG A 276 -0.25 15.62 6.54
CA ARG A 276 -0.76 16.98 6.26
C ARG A 276 -1.27 17.13 4.83
N SER A 277 -0.64 16.44 3.86
CA SER A 277 -1.18 16.41 2.49
C SER A 277 -2.54 15.70 2.45
N VAL A 278 -2.72 14.61 3.20
CA VAL A 278 -4.00 13.90 3.30
C VAL A 278 -5.06 14.74 4.01
N VAL A 279 -4.69 15.51 5.01
CA VAL A 279 -5.60 16.47 5.66
C VAL A 279 -6.15 17.48 4.65
N VAL A 280 -5.29 18.06 3.80
CA VAL A 280 -5.72 18.98 2.73
C VAL A 280 -6.61 18.25 1.72
N LEU A 281 -6.22 17.05 1.25
CA LEU A 281 -7.03 16.25 0.35
C LEU A 281 -8.46 16.05 0.88
N ARG A 282 -8.59 15.63 2.13
CA ARG A 282 -9.89 15.34 2.77
C ARG A 282 -10.71 16.59 2.96
N ALA A 283 -10.09 17.71 3.34
CA ALA A 283 -10.78 19.00 3.47
C ALA A 283 -11.33 19.46 2.12
N VAL A 284 -10.55 19.37 1.05
CA VAL A 284 -11.00 19.70 -0.32
C VAL A 284 -12.14 18.79 -0.76
N GLU A 285 -12.03 17.47 -0.56
CA GLU A 285 -13.09 16.54 -0.92
C GLU A 285 -14.38 16.78 -0.13
N ALA A 286 -14.27 17.09 1.16
CA ALA A 286 -15.42 17.45 2.00
C ALA A 286 -16.08 18.76 1.54
N ALA A 287 -15.28 19.78 1.23
CA ALA A 287 -15.79 21.06 0.74
C ALA A 287 -16.50 20.90 -0.62
N LEU A 288 -15.93 20.10 -1.53
CA LEU A 288 -16.57 19.79 -2.82
C LEU A 288 -17.87 19.01 -2.65
N ALA A 289 -17.94 18.09 -1.68
CA ALA A 289 -19.15 17.31 -1.42
C ALA A 289 -20.28 18.11 -0.74
N ALA A 290 -19.93 19.11 0.07
CA ALA A 290 -20.87 19.90 0.84
C ALA A 290 -21.51 21.07 0.06
N ALA A 291 -20.89 21.51 -1.02
CA ALA A 291 -21.30 22.68 -1.75
C ALA A 291 -22.35 22.34 -2.84
N ASP A 292 -23.34 23.24 -2.98
CA ASP A 292 -24.32 23.16 -4.07
C ASP A 292 -23.77 23.91 -5.30
N TYR A 293 -23.17 23.17 -6.21
CA TYR A 293 -22.62 23.67 -7.47
C TYR A 293 -23.58 23.53 -8.67
N LEU A 294 -24.85 23.15 -8.43
CA LEU A 294 -25.86 22.96 -9.50
C LEU A 294 -26.18 24.26 -10.25
N ALA A 295 -25.96 25.42 -9.60
CA ALA A 295 -26.16 26.73 -10.24
C ALA A 295 -25.01 27.13 -11.19
N VAL A 296 -23.88 26.41 -11.17
CA VAL A 296 -22.73 26.66 -12.04
C VAL A 296 -22.87 25.83 -13.32
N ASP A 297 -22.70 26.46 -14.50
CA ASP A 297 -22.75 25.75 -15.77
C ASP A 297 -21.73 24.58 -15.78
N ARG A 298 -22.21 23.37 -16.02
CA ARG A 298 -21.48 22.09 -15.93
C ARG A 298 -20.80 21.84 -14.56
N GLY A 299 -21.29 22.49 -13.47
CA GLY A 299 -20.67 22.45 -12.15
C GLY A 299 -20.56 21.01 -11.61
N ASP A 300 -21.61 20.21 -11.70
CA ASP A 300 -21.66 18.80 -11.33
C ASP A 300 -20.60 17.94 -12.05
N GLN A 301 -20.42 18.19 -13.36
CA GLN A 301 -19.41 17.46 -14.15
C GLN A 301 -17.97 17.92 -13.80
N ILE A 302 -17.78 19.23 -13.54
CA ILE A 302 -16.49 19.77 -13.10
C ILE A 302 -16.13 19.20 -11.74
N LEU A 303 -17.09 19.08 -10.84
CA LEU A 303 -16.92 18.49 -9.51
C LEU A 303 -16.44 17.03 -9.60
N VAL A 304 -17.07 16.22 -10.45
CA VAL A 304 -16.73 14.81 -10.63
C VAL A 304 -15.41 14.63 -11.38
N HIS A 305 -15.21 15.35 -12.47
CA HIS A 305 -14.09 15.12 -13.38
C HIS A 305 -12.87 15.98 -13.08
N GLY A 306 -13.06 17.18 -12.55
CA GLY A 306 -12.02 18.17 -12.23
C GLY A 306 -11.44 18.07 -10.81
N ASN A 307 -11.93 17.19 -9.95
CA ASN A 307 -11.58 17.16 -8.53
C ASN A 307 -10.06 17.09 -8.26
N ARG A 308 -9.27 16.38 -9.05
CA ARG A 308 -7.81 16.32 -8.88
C ARG A 308 -7.10 17.57 -9.41
N PHE A 309 -7.65 18.21 -10.43
CA PHE A 309 -7.19 19.50 -10.91
C PHE A 309 -7.46 20.60 -9.87
N ILE A 310 -8.66 20.61 -9.28
CA ILE A 310 -9.02 21.55 -8.19
C ILE A 310 -8.10 21.31 -7.00
N LEU A 311 -7.90 20.08 -6.57
CA LEU A 311 -6.99 19.75 -5.45
C LEU A 311 -5.56 20.23 -5.74
N HIS A 312 -5.03 20.03 -6.95
CA HIS A 312 -3.74 20.57 -7.34
C HIS A 312 -3.71 22.09 -7.24
N SER A 313 -4.72 22.78 -7.78
CA SER A 313 -4.80 24.24 -7.73
C SER A 313 -4.87 24.77 -6.28
N VAL A 314 -5.57 24.07 -5.39
CA VAL A 314 -5.60 24.37 -3.94
C VAL A 314 -4.22 24.22 -3.33
N PHE A 315 -3.46 23.17 -3.64
CA PHE A 315 -2.09 23.02 -3.13
C PHE A 315 -1.12 24.10 -3.61
N GLN A 316 -1.35 24.64 -4.81
CA GLN A 316 -0.53 25.72 -5.36
C GLN A 316 -0.96 27.11 -4.88
N ASP A 317 -2.05 27.22 -4.14
CA ASP A 317 -2.51 28.49 -3.59
C ASP A 317 -1.60 28.99 -2.47
N PRO A 318 -1.28 30.31 -2.43
CA PRO A 318 -0.40 30.89 -1.41
C PRO A 318 -0.85 30.62 0.04
N GLU A 319 -2.15 30.53 0.30
CA GLU A 319 -2.69 30.22 1.62
C GLU A 319 -2.40 28.78 2.07
N ILE A 320 -2.18 27.87 1.10
CA ILE A 320 -1.95 26.44 1.33
C ILE A 320 -0.49 26.05 1.10
N GLN A 321 0.31 26.80 0.34
CA GLN A 321 1.71 26.45 0.02
C GLN A 321 2.56 26.05 1.22
N ASN A 322 2.25 26.60 2.40
CA ASN A 322 2.94 26.29 3.65
C ASN A 322 2.28 25.15 4.44
N TYR A 323 1.49 24.30 3.81
CA TYR A 323 0.77 23.21 4.48
C TYR A 323 1.67 22.28 5.29
N LYS A 324 2.95 22.18 4.96
CA LYS A 324 3.96 21.38 5.69
C LYS A 324 4.43 22.06 6.99
N ASN A 325 4.17 23.35 7.16
CA ASN A 325 4.58 24.10 8.35
C ASN A 325 3.81 23.62 9.59
N GLN A 326 4.55 23.07 10.55
CA GLN A 326 4.01 22.50 11.79
C GLN A 326 3.44 23.55 12.76
N SER A 327 3.76 24.84 12.58
CA SER A 327 3.19 25.92 13.37
C SER A 327 1.71 26.18 13.05
N ILE A 328 1.23 25.72 11.89
CA ILE A 328 -0.16 25.79 11.48
C ILE A 328 -0.88 24.56 12.01
N SER A 329 -1.90 24.72 12.83
CA SER A 329 -2.69 23.59 13.34
C SER A 329 -3.47 22.88 12.22
N GLU A 330 -3.81 21.61 12.41
CA GLU A 330 -4.61 20.86 11.42
C GLU A 330 -5.97 21.54 11.21
N THR A 331 -6.58 22.08 12.26
CA THR A 331 -7.87 22.80 12.18
C THR A 331 -7.77 24.06 11.33
N GLU A 332 -6.69 24.83 11.48
CA GLU A 332 -6.44 26.02 10.64
C GLU A 332 -6.22 25.63 9.19
N LEU A 333 -5.45 24.58 8.96
CA LEU A 333 -5.19 24.04 7.61
C LEU A 333 -6.48 23.56 6.92
N ILE A 334 -7.36 22.86 7.64
CA ILE A 334 -8.65 22.42 7.13
C ILE A 334 -9.50 23.62 6.72
N ARG A 335 -9.64 24.62 7.60
CA ARG A 335 -10.44 25.84 7.30
C ARG A 335 -9.90 26.60 6.10
N ALA A 336 -8.58 26.74 5.99
CA ALA A 336 -7.95 27.38 4.84
C ALA A 336 -8.24 26.60 3.56
N ALA A 337 -8.06 25.26 3.57
CA ALA A 337 -8.33 24.40 2.42
C ALA A 337 -9.80 24.46 1.98
N GLU A 338 -10.76 24.46 2.91
CA GLU A 338 -12.19 24.60 2.62
C GLU A 338 -12.51 25.95 1.97
N SER A 339 -11.97 27.04 2.52
CA SER A 339 -12.16 28.41 1.99
C SER A 339 -11.60 28.55 0.58
N VAL A 340 -10.36 28.12 0.37
CA VAL A 340 -9.67 28.18 -0.93
C VAL A 340 -10.38 27.31 -1.97
N THR A 341 -10.91 26.14 -1.56
CA THR A 341 -11.58 25.21 -2.48
C THR A 341 -12.74 25.86 -3.22
N LYS A 342 -13.58 26.62 -2.53
CA LYS A 342 -14.73 27.29 -3.16
C LYS A 342 -14.29 28.28 -4.23
N ARG A 343 -13.33 29.14 -3.91
CA ARG A 343 -12.76 30.12 -4.85
C ARG A 343 -12.12 29.42 -6.07
N VAL A 344 -11.28 28.44 -5.82
CA VAL A 344 -10.61 27.68 -6.88
C VAL A 344 -11.61 26.94 -7.78
N PHE A 345 -12.70 26.39 -7.20
CA PHE A 345 -13.74 25.76 -8.00
C PHE A 345 -14.37 26.76 -8.99
N ASP A 346 -14.77 27.94 -8.52
CA ASP A 346 -15.40 28.98 -9.35
C ASP A 346 -14.46 29.42 -10.48
N GLU A 347 -13.17 29.63 -10.19
CA GLU A 347 -12.14 30.00 -11.16
C GLU A 347 -11.92 28.90 -12.22
N VAL A 348 -11.83 27.64 -11.77
CA VAL A 348 -11.69 26.48 -12.68
C VAL A 348 -12.91 26.32 -13.57
N ALA A 349 -14.12 26.49 -13.02
CA ALA A 349 -15.35 26.42 -13.78
C ALA A 349 -15.42 27.52 -14.83
N ALA A 350 -15.11 28.76 -14.47
CA ALA A 350 -15.07 29.90 -15.40
C ALA A 350 -14.03 29.68 -16.52
N ALA A 351 -12.82 29.24 -16.17
CA ALA A 351 -11.75 28.97 -17.14
C ALA A 351 -12.12 27.81 -18.10
N ALA A 352 -12.66 26.72 -17.58
CA ALA A 352 -13.06 25.58 -18.39
C ALA A 352 -14.22 25.92 -19.34
N ASN A 353 -15.21 26.68 -18.87
CA ASN A 353 -16.35 27.09 -19.68
C ASN A 353 -15.96 28.13 -20.74
N LYS A 354 -15.04 29.04 -20.43
CA LYS A 354 -14.52 30.04 -21.37
C LYS A 354 -13.65 29.41 -22.45
N LYS A 355 -12.68 28.58 -22.08
CA LYS A 355 -11.65 28.06 -22.98
C LYS A 355 -12.08 26.82 -23.74
N TYR A 356 -12.92 25.99 -23.12
CA TYR A 356 -13.37 24.70 -23.66
C TYR A 356 -14.89 24.53 -23.51
N PRO A 357 -15.74 25.43 -24.09
CA PRO A 357 -17.19 25.44 -23.87
C PRO A 357 -17.89 24.15 -24.31
N GLY A 358 -17.38 23.49 -25.36
CA GLY A 358 -17.94 22.24 -25.88
C GLY A 358 -17.16 20.99 -25.52
N ALA A 359 -16.12 21.08 -24.69
CA ALA A 359 -15.27 19.95 -24.40
C ALA A 359 -15.95 18.95 -23.45
N TYR A 360 -15.70 17.67 -23.70
CA TYR A 360 -16.06 16.60 -22.79
C TYR A 360 -15.14 16.63 -21.57
N LEU A 361 -15.67 17.02 -20.40
CA LEU A 361 -14.86 17.34 -19.21
C LEU A 361 -14.06 16.14 -18.70
N GLN A 362 -14.59 14.93 -18.84
CA GLN A 362 -13.84 13.71 -18.49
C GLN A 362 -12.53 13.61 -19.29
N SER A 363 -12.56 13.94 -20.59
CA SER A 363 -11.37 13.93 -21.44
C SER A 363 -10.48 15.13 -21.20
N LEU A 364 -11.05 16.29 -20.87
CA LEU A 364 -10.33 17.52 -20.59
C LEU A 364 -9.40 17.36 -19.40
N PHE A 365 -9.93 16.96 -18.24
CA PHE A 365 -9.16 16.81 -16.99
C PHE A 365 -8.27 15.56 -16.94
N LYS A 366 -8.31 14.72 -17.97
CA LYS A 366 -7.37 13.61 -18.19
C LYS A 366 -6.27 13.93 -19.19
N ASN A 367 -6.22 15.16 -19.71
CA ASN A 367 -5.22 15.62 -20.66
C ASN A 367 -4.28 16.65 -20.02
N ALA A 368 -3.01 16.27 -19.83
CA ALA A 368 -2.03 17.12 -19.15
C ALA A 368 -1.80 18.46 -19.84
N GLN A 369 -1.76 18.51 -21.20
CA GLN A 369 -1.57 19.76 -21.93
C GLN A 369 -2.76 20.71 -21.73
N LYS A 370 -3.99 20.19 -21.86
CA LYS A 370 -5.19 21.03 -21.63
C LYS A 370 -5.28 21.53 -20.21
N CYS A 371 -4.85 20.71 -19.23
CA CYS A 371 -4.77 21.14 -17.83
C CYS A 371 -3.70 22.22 -17.62
N LYS A 372 -2.52 22.10 -18.24
CA LYS A 372 -1.51 23.20 -18.24
C LYS A 372 -2.07 24.49 -18.83
N ASP A 373 -2.78 24.37 -19.94
CA ASP A 373 -3.41 25.55 -20.57
C ASP A 373 -4.49 26.19 -19.68
N LEU A 374 -5.22 25.42 -18.88
CA LEU A 374 -6.19 25.93 -17.92
C LEU A 374 -5.53 26.66 -16.74
N LEU A 375 -4.35 26.23 -16.29
CA LEU A 375 -3.62 26.88 -15.19
C LEU A 375 -3.13 28.28 -15.60
N ILE A 376 -2.74 28.47 -16.86
CA ILE A 376 -2.27 29.76 -17.38
C ILE A 376 -3.39 30.82 -17.36
N ASP A 377 -4.63 30.41 -17.67
CA ASP A 377 -5.79 31.32 -17.78
C ASP A 377 -6.70 31.28 -16.52
N GLY A 378 -6.33 30.51 -15.50
CA GLY A 378 -7.14 30.21 -14.32
C GLY A 378 -6.47 30.61 -13.00
N PRO A 379 -6.73 29.84 -11.93
CA PRO A 379 -6.44 30.20 -10.54
C PRO A 379 -4.97 30.47 -10.19
N LEU A 380 -4.03 30.12 -11.07
CA LEU A 380 -2.60 30.34 -10.83
C LEU A 380 -2.00 31.46 -11.70
N ASN A 381 -2.81 32.22 -12.43
CA ASN A 381 -2.30 33.34 -13.23
C ASN A 381 -1.92 34.53 -12.33
N LYS A 382 -0.64 34.55 -11.90
CA LYS A 382 -0.10 35.64 -11.05
C LYS A 382 0.00 37.01 -11.74
N GLU A 383 -0.11 37.09 -13.07
CA GLU A 383 -0.01 38.34 -13.80
C GLU A 383 -1.26 39.21 -13.65
N THR A 384 -2.43 38.63 -13.42
CA THR A 384 -3.69 39.40 -13.25
C THR A 384 -3.81 40.06 -11.88
N SER A 385 -3.23 39.49 -10.82
CA SER A 385 -3.26 40.08 -9.49
C SER A 385 -2.34 41.30 -9.36
N THR A 386 -1.21 41.31 -10.04
CA THR A 386 -0.27 42.44 -10.00
C THR A 386 -0.77 43.64 -10.79
N GLN A 387 -1.54 43.43 -11.86
CA GLN A 387 -2.19 44.52 -12.61
C GLN A 387 -3.36 45.11 -11.85
N PHE A 388 -4.11 44.33 -11.06
CA PHE A 388 -5.19 44.86 -10.21
C PHE A 388 -4.63 45.67 -9.04
N GLU A 389 -3.54 45.28 -8.40
CA GLU A 389 -2.91 46.09 -7.35
C GLU A 389 -2.27 47.40 -7.86
N MET A 390 -1.78 47.42 -9.09
CA MET A 390 -1.25 48.64 -9.73
C MET A 390 -2.34 49.63 -10.13
N LEU A 391 -3.54 49.17 -10.46
CA LEU A 391 -4.67 50.01 -10.83
C LEU A 391 -5.31 50.69 -9.60
N PHE A 392 -5.19 50.15 -8.39
CA PHE A 392 -5.74 50.75 -7.16
C PHE A 392 -4.72 51.55 -6.34
N ARG A 393 -3.42 51.57 -6.71
CA ARG A 393 -2.40 52.42 -6.09
C ARG A 393 -2.19 53.78 -6.78
N GLY A 394 -2.96 54.06 -7.81
CA GLY A 394 -2.81 55.27 -8.66
C GLY A 394 -3.72 56.43 -8.35
N GLU A 395 -4.54 56.42 -7.28
CA GLU A 395 -5.46 57.52 -6.98
C GLU A 395 -5.35 58.12 -5.54
N ASP A 396 -4.17 58.11 -4.96
CA ASP A 396 -3.87 58.95 -3.79
C ASP A 396 -2.49 59.60 -3.97
N GLY A 397 -2.49 60.73 -4.67
CA GLY A 397 -1.35 61.62 -4.85
C GLY A 397 -1.79 63.02 -5.20
#